data_02eda4fd8e5d157bb67a4ef20f7950b6
#
_entry.id   02eda4fd8e5d157bb67a4ef20f7950b6
#
_cell.length_a   1.000
_cell.length_b   1.000
_cell.length_c   1.000
_cell.angle_alpha   90.00
_cell.angle_beta   90.00
_cell.angle_gamma   90.00
#
_symmetry.space_group_name_H-M   'P 1'
#
loop_
_entity.id
_entity.type
_entity.pdbx_description
1 polymer ?
#
loop_
_entity_poly.entity_id
_entity_poly.type
_entity_poly.pdbx_seq_one_letter_code
_entity_poly.pdbx_strand_id
1 'polypeptide(L)'
;VASAITANAQTNVETDSLTMETMMHNLPEVMVKGARPIVKVERGMLSYNMPLLLKQLPADNAYEALTRIPGVSDATGSISFSGNEVTLIINGQATTLTQEQLTERLKAMPAAQLAKAEVMLSAPARYHVRGMAINIVTKDYAGTNQLSGQIMGGMRQNKYANEFGNLYLSLQRGKFGLDAQYKYVNGNSYGESSRIANHPLGNNRVYYNDETGQKSFGITHDFRLGMNYAFSKNHRLDVAYTGHWDKRCSNSNTTGSSFSGMHHDSHEYLHNVDINYSLPFGLTLNGSYTYYRTPQQQALDGTMHTDESMPGTERNLTSGSEQAINKWMFTADQTHSLAHGWGLSYGVKGQFTSNKSYQTTIDKDGTIRPNGTSSVDNNERIWNIYAGFSKQINKALSLEASVAAEQYHSPIWDKWRIYPTLNALWHVNDNHLLNLSFSSNSEFPSYWSTMSNVFYSSTYSEIHGNPDLKPYSYYNVNLMWQIKRRYTLMAFASLKPDYSVQLPYQTTDRMAVIMK
;
A
#
# COMPACT_ATOMS: atom_id res chain seq x y z
N VAL A 1 15.00 25.09 1.07
CA VAL A 1 15.86 24.84 2.23
C VAL A 1 15.12 25.36 3.45
N ALA A 2 14.43 24.49 4.16
CA ALA A 2 13.79 24.84 5.43
C ALA A 2 14.56 24.13 6.55
N SER A 3 15.12 24.89 7.48
CA SER A 3 15.81 24.38 8.63
C SER A 3 14.79 24.00 9.70
N ALA A 4 14.83 22.74 10.14
CA ALA A 4 14.07 22.28 11.30
C ALA A 4 14.82 22.69 12.58
N ILE A 5 14.12 23.37 13.49
CA ILE A 5 14.63 23.66 14.83
C ILE A 5 14.23 22.50 15.73
N THR A 6 15.21 21.69 16.13
CA THR A 6 15.06 20.69 17.20
C THR A 6 15.58 21.27 18.49
N ALA A 7 14.73 21.42 19.50
CA ALA A 7 15.14 21.76 20.86
C ALA A 7 15.54 20.47 21.60
N ASN A 8 16.83 20.34 21.90
CA ASN A 8 17.35 19.31 22.79
C ASN A 8 17.51 19.91 24.19
N ALA A 9 16.82 19.35 25.19
CA ALA A 9 17.12 19.62 26.60
C ALA A 9 18.29 18.74 27.01
N GLN A 10 19.43 19.37 27.30
CA GLN A 10 20.58 18.73 27.94
C GLN A 10 20.44 18.87 29.47
N THR A 11 20.44 17.74 30.17
CA THR A 11 20.67 17.69 31.61
C THR A 11 22.18 17.65 31.85
N ASN A 12 22.69 18.63 32.59
CA ASN A 12 24.07 18.64 33.05
C ASN A 12 24.31 17.52 34.07
N VAL A 13 25.30 16.70 33.81
CA VAL A 13 25.86 15.77 34.78
C VAL A 13 27.16 16.40 35.31
N GLU A 14 27.21 16.66 36.62
CA GLU A 14 28.41 17.12 37.31
C GLU A 14 29.51 16.05 37.19
N THR A 15 30.69 16.51 36.80
CA THR A 15 31.91 15.71 36.74
C THR A 15 32.61 15.75 38.10
N ASP A 16 32.53 14.65 38.84
CA ASP A 16 33.39 14.43 40.02
C ASP A 16 34.80 14.05 39.58
N SER A 17 35.77 14.77 40.07
CA SER A 17 37.19 14.58 39.80
C SER A 17 37.73 13.38 40.59
N LEU A 18 37.91 12.27 39.93
CA LEU A 18 38.62 11.10 40.45
C LEU A 18 40.13 11.29 40.29
N THR A 19 40.87 11.19 41.42
CA THR A 19 42.32 11.31 41.50
C THR A 19 43.05 10.17 40.77
N MET A 20 44.23 10.49 40.23
CA MET A 20 45.05 9.66 39.34
C MET A 20 45.51 8.31 39.94
N GLU A 21 45.39 8.11 41.22
CA GLU A 21 45.80 6.90 41.96
C GLU A 21 44.81 5.73 41.85
N THR A 22 43.53 6.01 41.54
CA THR A 22 42.49 4.99 41.36
C THR A 22 42.48 4.42 39.93
N MET A 23 43.22 4.98 38.99
CA MET A 23 43.28 4.52 37.59
C MET A 23 44.22 3.35 37.34
N MET A 24 45.07 2.96 38.30
CA MET A 24 46.06 1.89 38.08
C MET A 24 45.63 0.47 38.47
N HIS A 25 44.42 0.28 39.03
CA HIS A 25 43.98 -1.07 39.46
C HIS A 25 42.72 -1.65 38.79
N ASN A 26 42.13 -0.92 37.88
CA ASN A 26 41.07 -1.50 37.03
C ASN A 26 41.49 -1.39 35.56
N LEU A 27 42.07 -2.45 35.02
CA LEU A 27 42.09 -2.64 33.60
C LEU A 27 40.62 -2.60 33.15
N PRO A 28 40.23 -1.67 32.28
CA PRO A 28 38.86 -1.68 31.81
C PRO A 28 38.66 -3.04 31.10
N GLU A 29 37.72 -3.81 31.60
CA GLU A 29 37.18 -4.93 30.90
C GLU A 29 36.85 -4.41 29.49
N VAL A 30 37.57 -4.88 28.47
CA VAL A 30 37.32 -4.51 27.08
C VAL A 30 35.98 -5.13 26.72
N MET A 31 34.94 -4.42 27.11
CA MET A 31 33.60 -4.72 26.64
C MET A 31 33.60 -4.45 25.14
N VAL A 32 33.90 -5.51 24.35
CA VAL A 32 33.67 -5.49 22.92
C VAL A 32 32.16 -5.32 22.75
N LYS A 33 31.70 -4.08 22.72
CA LYS A 33 30.36 -3.75 22.26
C LYS A 33 30.31 -4.10 20.78
N GLY A 34 30.03 -5.34 20.48
CA GLY A 34 29.75 -5.75 19.11
C GLY A 34 28.65 -4.83 18.57
N ALA A 35 28.95 -4.09 17.51
CA ALA A 35 27.95 -3.25 16.88
C ALA A 35 26.72 -4.09 16.54
N ARG A 36 25.56 -3.74 17.07
CA ARG A 36 24.33 -4.46 16.74
C ARG A 36 24.10 -4.33 15.22
N PRO A 37 23.92 -5.43 14.49
CA PRO A 37 23.72 -5.34 13.05
C PRO A 37 22.40 -4.61 12.74
N ILE A 38 22.42 -3.73 11.72
CA ILE A 38 21.24 -2.98 11.25
C ILE A 38 20.21 -3.96 10.68
N VAL A 39 20.66 -4.99 9.99
CA VAL A 39 19.81 -6.04 9.42
C VAL A 39 20.14 -7.38 10.05
N LYS A 40 19.11 -8.12 10.40
CA LYS A 40 19.17 -9.51 10.82
C LYS A 40 18.25 -10.34 9.93
N VAL A 41 18.58 -11.60 9.77
CA VAL A 41 17.68 -12.54 9.14
C VAL A 41 17.04 -13.39 10.23
N GLU A 42 15.72 -13.31 10.33
CA GLU A 42 14.94 -14.01 11.33
C GLU A 42 13.76 -14.72 10.62
N ARG A 43 13.65 -16.04 10.79
CA ARG A 43 12.55 -16.85 10.21
C ARG A 43 12.32 -16.61 8.70
N GLY A 44 13.40 -16.53 7.91
CA GLY A 44 13.30 -16.30 6.47
C GLY A 44 12.99 -14.86 6.04
N MET A 45 12.95 -13.91 6.97
CA MET A 45 12.68 -12.49 6.73
C MET A 45 13.92 -11.65 6.99
N LEU A 46 14.09 -10.57 6.23
CA LEU A 46 15.09 -9.54 6.50
C LEU A 46 14.52 -8.53 7.51
N SER A 47 14.95 -8.61 8.75
CA SER A 47 14.52 -7.74 9.84
C SER A 47 15.49 -6.57 10.01
N TYR A 48 15.09 -5.38 9.61
CA TYR A 48 15.85 -4.14 9.74
C TYR A 48 15.53 -3.46 11.06
N ASN A 49 16.57 -3.16 11.84
CA ASN A 49 16.45 -2.33 13.06
C ASN A 49 16.32 -0.86 12.63
N MET A 50 15.09 -0.33 12.63
CA MET A 50 14.81 1.00 12.12
C MET A 50 15.50 2.11 12.95
N PRO A 51 15.54 2.07 14.30
CA PRO A 51 16.31 3.05 15.08
C PRO A 51 17.81 3.12 14.73
N LEU A 52 18.44 1.99 14.41
CA LEU A 52 19.85 1.98 13.99
C LEU A 52 20.02 2.46 12.55
N LEU A 53 19.12 2.08 11.65
CA LEU A 53 19.13 2.54 10.26
C LEU A 53 18.94 4.06 10.19
N LEU A 54 17.97 4.60 10.92
CA LEU A 54 17.62 6.02 10.90
C LEU A 54 18.65 6.92 11.56
N LYS A 55 19.55 6.38 12.39
CA LYS A 55 20.72 7.12 12.87
C LYS A 55 21.72 7.42 11.74
N GLN A 56 21.79 6.55 10.72
CA GLN A 56 22.69 6.72 9.58
C GLN A 56 22.01 7.43 8.41
N LEU A 57 20.72 7.14 8.20
CA LEU A 57 19.90 7.65 7.11
C LEU A 57 18.60 8.23 7.68
N PRO A 58 18.59 9.48 8.14
CA PRO A 58 17.42 10.11 8.73
C PRO A 58 16.22 10.14 7.79
N ALA A 59 15.03 10.08 8.37
CA ALA A 59 13.75 10.23 7.70
C ALA A 59 12.75 10.89 8.65
N ASP A 60 11.82 11.67 8.11
CA ASP A 60 10.84 12.42 8.89
C ASP A 60 9.63 11.55 9.25
N ASN A 61 9.20 10.70 8.35
CA ASN A 61 8.02 9.85 8.50
C ASN A 61 8.33 8.39 8.19
N ALA A 62 7.39 7.51 8.56
CA ALA A 62 7.55 6.07 8.40
C ALA A 62 7.65 5.63 6.93
N TYR A 63 6.93 6.30 6.02
CA TYR A 63 7.00 6.00 4.59
C TYR A 63 8.40 6.27 4.03
N GLU A 64 8.94 7.45 4.29
CA GLU A 64 10.31 7.80 3.90
C GLU A 64 11.34 6.88 4.56
N ALA A 65 11.12 6.48 5.81
CA ALA A 65 11.99 5.55 6.50
C ALA A 65 12.08 4.18 5.81
N LEU A 66 11.00 3.71 5.18
CA LEU A 66 11.02 2.47 4.39
C LEU A 66 11.90 2.60 3.14
N THR A 67 11.92 3.75 2.47
CA THR A 67 12.77 3.97 1.30
C THR A 67 14.28 4.02 1.64
N ARG A 68 14.64 4.12 2.92
CA ARG A 68 16.03 3.99 3.40
C ARG A 68 16.50 2.53 3.48
N ILE A 69 15.58 1.57 3.37
CA ILE A 69 15.91 0.14 3.36
C ILE A 69 16.50 -0.21 1.99
N PRO A 70 17.69 -0.84 1.94
CA PRO A 70 18.30 -1.25 0.67
C PRO A 70 17.36 -2.13 -0.17
N GLY A 71 17.16 -1.74 -1.43
CA GLY A 71 16.27 -2.42 -2.37
C GLY A 71 14.81 -1.94 -2.33
N VAL A 72 14.41 -1.13 -1.35
CA VAL A 72 13.10 -0.48 -1.33
C VAL A 72 13.15 0.81 -2.12
N SER A 73 12.18 1.02 -2.98
CA SER A 73 12.06 2.22 -3.82
C SER A 73 10.62 2.69 -3.91
N ASP A 74 10.46 3.96 -4.26
CA ASP A 74 9.19 4.64 -4.51
C ASP A 74 9.27 5.32 -5.89
N ALA A 75 9.36 4.54 -6.95
CA ALA A 75 9.51 5.08 -8.31
C ALA A 75 8.18 5.48 -8.96
N THR A 76 7.07 4.90 -8.50
CA THR A 76 5.73 5.06 -9.10
C THR A 76 4.69 5.60 -8.10
N GLY A 77 5.13 6.16 -6.96
CA GLY A 77 4.25 6.60 -5.88
C GLY A 77 3.79 5.48 -4.95
N SER A 78 4.28 4.26 -5.16
CA SER A 78 4.07 3.10 -4.30
C SER A 78 5.39 2.43 -3.92
N ILE A 79 5.42 1.85 -2.72
CA ILE A 79 6.59 1.12 -2.24
C ILE A 79 6.76 -0.17 -3.04
N SER A 80 7.97 -0.37 -3.56
CA SER A 80 8.40 -1.60 -4.23
C SER A 80 9.70 -2.12 -3.62
N PHE A 81 9.96 -3.41 -3.75
CA PHE A 81 11.23 -4.02 -3.35
C PHE A 81 11.89 -4.67 -4.56
N SER A 82 13.08 -4.16 -4.93
CA SER A 82 13.82 -4.59 -6.13
C SER A 82 12.96 -4.63 -7.40
N GLY A 83 12.11 -3.60 -7.57
CA GLY A 83 11.22 -3.47 -8.72
C GLY A 83 9.94 -4.31 -8.67
N ASN A 84 9.74 -5.10 -7.62
CA ASN A 84 8.50 -5.86 -7.42
C ASN A 84 7.58 -5.12 -6.45
N GLU A 85 6.28 -5.17 -6.74
CA GLU A 85 5.26 -4.67 -5.83
C GLU A 85 5.26 -5.43 -4.51
N VAL A 86 5.09 -4.72 -3.40
CA VAL A 86 5.04 -5.30 -2.05
C VAL A 86 3.75 -4.92 -1.35
N THR A 87 3.22 -5.86 -0.57
CA THR A 87 2.10 -5.59 0.34
C THR A 87 2.62 -5.05 1.67
N LEU A 88 2.11 -3.88 2.09
CA LEU A 88 2.43 -3.30 3.39
C LEU A 88 1.55 -3.92 4.49
N ILE A 89 2.16 -4.21 5.63
CA ILE A 89 1.51 -4.77 6.82
C ILE A 89 1.97 -3.94 8.02
N ILE A 90 1.11 -3.72 8.99
CA ILE A 90 1.48 -3.01 10.22
C ILE A 90 1.25 -3.92 11.42
N ASN A 91 2.30 -4.12 12.22
CA ASN A 91 2.31 -4.95 13.44
C ASN A 91 1.84 -6.41 13.18
N GLY A 92 2.14 -6.94 12.01
CA GLY A 92 1.79 -8.31 11.63
C GLY A 92 0.32 -8.55 11.32
N GLN A 93 -0.48 -7.51 11.20
CA GLN A 93 -1.93 -7.62 11.08
C GLN A 93 -2.41 -7.25 9.67
N ALA A 94 -3.29 -8.08 9.12
CA ALA A 94 -4.06 -7.74 7.95
C ALA A 94 -5.05 -6.61 8.29
N THR A 95 -5.31 -5.73 7.34
CA THR A 95 -6.27 -4.63 7.47
C THR A 95 -7.19 -4.59 6.25
N THR A 96 -8.31 -3.94 6.38
CA THR A 96 -9.23 -3.68 5.27
C THR A 96 -8.86 -2.43 4.46
N LEU A 97 -7.86 -1.66 4.89
CA LEU A 97 -7.32 -0.53 4.17
C LEU A 97 -6.60 -0.97 2.88
N THR A 98 -6.68 -0.15 1.84
CA THR A 98 -5.90 -0.35 0.62
C THR A 98 -4.43 0.01 0.83
N GLN A 99 -3.57 -0.35 -0.13
CA GLN A 99 -2.14 -0.01 -0.05
C GLN A 99 -1.90 1.50 -0.11
N GLU A 100 -2.71 2.24 -0.88
CA GLU A 100 -2.68 3.70 -0.95
C GLU A 100 -3.04 4.31 0.41
N GLN A 101 -4.10 3.83 1.05
CA GLN A 101 -4.54 4.30 2.37
C GLN A 101 -3.51 3.99 3.46
N LEU A 102 -2.86 2.81 3.40
CA LEU A 102 -1.74 2.47 4.28
C LEU A 102 -0.53 3.38 4.03
N THR A 103 -0.25 3.70 2.76
CA THR A 103 0.81 4.63 2.38
C THR A 103 0.57 6.01 2.99
N GLU A 104 -0.64 6.54 2.89
CA GLU A 104 -0.98 7.85 3.50
C GLU A 104 -0.88 7.81 5.03
N ARG A 105 -1.28 6.72 5.65
CA ARG A 105 -1.08 6.49 7.09
C ARG A 105 0.41 6.52 7.47
N LEU A 106 1.29 5.89 6.68
CA LEU A 106 2.74 5.88 6.94
C LEU A 106 3.39 7.25 6.72
N LYS A 107 2.94 8.02 5.73
CA LYS A 107 3.40 9.40 5.50
C LYS A 107 3.07 10.32 6.67
N ALA A 108 2.00 10.03 7.39
CA ALA A 108 1.59 10.79 8.55
C ALA A 108 2.20 10.28 9.88
N MET A 109 2.78 9.07 9.91
CA MET A 109 3.40 8.46 11.09
C MET A 109 4.87 8.90 11.22
N PRO A 110 5.33 9.44 12.39
CA PRO A 110 6.73 9.76 12.60
C PRO A 110 7.64 8.54 12.44
N ALA A 111 8.79 8.70 11.76
CA ALA A 111 9.79 7.64 11.62
C ALA A 111 10.30 7.12 12.97
N ALA A 112 10.32 7.99 13.99
CA ALA A 112 10.71 7.64 15.36
C ALA A 112 9.83 6.56 16.01
N GLN A 113 8.61 6.33 15.51
CA GLN A 113 7.73 5.27 16.02
C GLN A 113 8.11 3.87 15.54
N LEU A 114 8.98 3.75 14.54
CA LEU A 114 9.39 2.48 13.99
C LEU A 114 10.36 1.75 14.92
N ALA A 115 10.07 0.48 15.21
CA ALA A 115 11.00 -0.44 15.87
C ALA A 115 11.80 -1.24 14.87
N LYS A 116 11.11 -1.88 13.91
CA LYS A 116 11.72 -2.67 12.85
C LYS A 116 10.84 -2.71 11.61
N ALA A 117 11.45 -3.04 10.48
CA ALA A 117 10.77 -3.39 9.25
C ALA A 117 11.24 -4.78 8.81
N GLU A 118 10.28 -5.66 8.53
CA GLU A 118 10.54 -7.05 8.14
C GLU A 118 10.19 -7.22 6.66
N VAL A 119 11.21 -7.38 5.82
CA VAL A 119 11.03 -7.60 4.38
C VAL A 119 10.94 -9.09 4.13
N MET A 120 9.86 -9.50 3.49
CA MET A 120 9.52 -10.88 3.17
C MET A 120 9.47 -11.05 1.65
N LEU A 121 10.27 -11.95 1.09
CA LEU A 121 10.22 -12.31 -0.33
C LEU A 121 8.97 -13.13 -0.68
N SER A 122 8.44 -13.85 0.31
CA SER A 122 7.15 -14.53 0.29
C SER A 122 6.54 -14.45 1.67
N ALA A 123 5.42 -13.76 1.82
CA ALA A 123 4.74 -13.63 3.09
C ALA A 123 4.15 -14.99 3.53
N PRO A 124 4.49 -15.49 4.72
CA PRO A 124 3.83 -16.67 5.29
C PRO A 124 2.32 -16.46 5.46
N ALA A 125 1.54 -17.52 5.35
CA ALA A 125 0.08 -17.48 5.36
C ALA A 125 -0.52 -16.82 6.62
N ARG A 126 0.20 -16.83 7.75
CA ARG A 126 -0.21 -16.18 9.01
C ARG A 126 -0.41 -14.66 8.92
N TYR A 127 0.12 -14.03 7.89
CA TYR A 127 -0.10 -12.59 7.65
C TYR A 127 -1.35 -12.30 6.82
N HIS A 128 -2.05 -13.33 6.33
CA HIS A 128 -3.22 -13.22 5.45
C HIS A 128 -3.01 -12.39 4.19
N VAL A 129 -1.76 -12.22 3.78
CA VAL A 129 -1.33 -11.59 2.54
C VAL A 129 -0.46 -12.55 1.74
N ARG A 130 -0.23 -12.28 0.47
CA ARG A 130 0.51 -13.17 -0.43
C ARG A 130 1.55 -12.40 -1.23
N GLY A 131 2.57 -13.11 -1.71
CA GLY A 131 3.67 -12.51 -2.45
C GLY A 131 4.67 -11.82 -1.52
N MET A 132 5.36 -10.83 -2.06
CA MET A 132 6.30 -10.01 -1.28
C MET A 132 5.56 -9.08 -0.33
N ALA A 133 6.09 -8.89 0.88
CA ALA A 133 5.49 -7.99 1.86
C ALA A 133 6.55 -7.31 2.73
N ILE A 134 6.20 -6.15 3.27
CA ILE A 134 6.96 -5.46 4.31
C ILE A 134 6.06 -5.29 5.53
N ASN A 135 6.43 -5.95 6.63
CA ASN A 135 5.78 -5.76 7.91
C ASN A 135 6.48 -4.67 8.71
N ILE A 136 5.75 -3.62 8.99
CA ILE A 136 6.19 -2.46 9.75
C ILE A 136 5.81 -2.68 11.21
N VAL A 137 6.80 -2.79 12.08
CA VAL A 137 6.58 -2.99 13.51
C VAL A 137 6.86 -1.69 14.24
N THR A 138 5.86 -1.19 14.93
CA THR A 138 5.97 0.03 15.77
C THR A 138 6.58 -0.30 17.12
N LYS A 139 7.13 0.72 17.78
CA LYS A 139 7.67 0.59 19.14
C LYS A 139 6.54 0.28 20.12
N ASP A 140 6.82 -0.63 21.04
CA ASP A 140 5.96 -0.91 22.18
C ASP A 140 6.48 -0.14 23.40
N TYR A 141 5.66 0.73 23.94
CA TYR A 141 5.95 1.53 25.12
C TYR A 141 5.18 1.06 26.37
N ALA A 142 4.51 -0.10 26.30
CA ALA A 142 3.75 -0.64 27.44
C ALA A 142 4.64 -0.77 28.69
N GLY A 143 4.11 -0.35 29.82
CA GLY A 143 4.84 -0.32 31.10
C GLY A 143 5.70 0.92 31.34
N THR A 144 5.76 1.86 30.39
CA THR A 144 6.46 3.14 30.55
C THR A 144 5.49 4.29 30.86
N ASN A 145 6.02 5.42 31.31
CA ASN A 145 5.29 6.68 31.37
C ASN A 145 5.98 7.65 30.42
N GLN A 146 5.35 7.92 29.28
CA GLN A 146 5.94 8.73 28.22
C GLN A 146 4.87 9.56 27.54
N LEU A 147 5.16 10.82 27.29
CA LEU A 147 4.44 11.69 26.37
C LEU A 147 5.40 12.05 25.25
N SER A 148 5.00 11.84 24.01
CA SER A 148 5.77 12.25 22.83
C SER A 148 4.84 12.86 21.80
N GLY A 149 5.35 13.80 21.04
CA GLY A 149 4.60 14.44 19.97
C GLY A 149 5.51 14.98 18.89
N GLN A 150 4.96 15.19 17.73
CA GLN A 150 5.63 15.83 16.61
C GLN A 150 4.62 16.73 15.91
N ILE A 151 5.05 17.95 15.61
CA ILE A 151 4.35 18.87 14.72
C ILE A 151 5.28 19.11 13.55
N MET A 152 4.77 18.94 12.35
CA MET A 152 5.49 19.18 11.12
C MET A 152 4.60 19.98 10.18
N GLY A 153 5.16 20.96 9.51
CA GLY A 153 4.47 21.72 8.48
C GLY A 153 5.44 22.14 7.41
N GLY A 154 4.93 22.32 6.21
CA GLY A 154 5.76 22.76 5.10
C GLY A 154 4.96 23.29 3.94
N MET A 155 5.66 23.99 3.06
CA MET A 155 5.15 24.52 1.82
C MET A 155 6.11 24.13 0.69
N ARG A 156 5.56 23.70 -0.42
CA ARG A 156 6.29 23.49 -1.66
C ARG A 156 5.69 24.37 -2.75
N GLN A 157 6.50 25.20 -3.35
CA GLN A 157 6.11 26.03 -4.46
C GLN A 157 6.59 25.42 -5.77
N ASN A 158 5.65 25.01 -6.62
CA ASN A 158 5.85 24.73 -8.03
C ASN A 158 5.15 25.85 -8.83
N LYS A 159 4.32 25.51 -9.81
CA LYS A 159 3.41 26.48 -10.43
C LYS A 159 2.38 27.03 -9.43
N TYR A 160 1.94 26.17 -8.50
CA TYR A 160 1.04 26.52 -7.39
C TYR A 160 1.69 26.16 -6.06
N ALA A 161 1.28 26.86 -5.01
CA ALA A 161 1.66 26.53 -3.65
C ALA A 161 0.97 25.25 -3.19
N ASN A 162 1.72 24.40 -2.50
CA ASN A 162 1.24 23.20 -1.86
C ASN A 162 1.65 23.24 -0.40
N GLU A 163 0.72 23.04 0.50
CA GLU A 163 0.91 23.19 1.93
C GLU A 163 0.53 21.88 2.64
N PHE A 164 1.25 21.56 3.68
CA PHE A 164 0.89 20.45 4.53
C PHE A 164 1.16 20.75 5.99
N GLY A 165 0.36 20.14 6.84
CA GLY A 165 0.54 20.11 8.28
C GLY A 165 0.31 18.70 8.81
N ASN A 166 1.13 18.28 9.76
CA ASN A 166 0.99 16.98 10.43
C ASN A 166 1.19 17.17 11.92
N LEU A 167 0.25 16.65 12.71
CA LEU A 167 0.30 16.58 14.17
C LEU A 167 0.25 15.10 14.58
N TYR A 168 1.20 14.69 15.38
CA TYR A 168 1.22 13.38 16.03
C TYR A 168 1.39 13.58 17.54
N LEU A 169 0.58 12.85 18.32
CA LEU A 169 0.66 12.82 19.77
C LEU A 169 0.56 11.37 20.25
N SER A 170 1.41 10.97 21.18
CA SER A 170 1.39 9.65 21.81
C SER A 170 1.60 9.79 23.31
N LEU A 171 0.65 9.25 24.06
CA LEU A 171 0.68 9.17 25.52
C LEU A 171 0.71 7.70 25.93
N GLN A 172 1.69 7.33 26.74
CA GLN A 172 1.74 6.05 27.41
C GLN A 172 1.76 6.26 28.92
N ARG A 173 0.87 5.61 29.63
CA ARG A 173 0.84 5.66 31.11
C ARG A 173 0.63 4.25 31.65
N GLY A 174 1.74 3.61 32.05
CA GLY A 174 1.73 2.23 32.50
C GLY A 174 1.15 1.28 31.45
N LYS A 175 0.02 0.67 31.75
CA LYS A 175 -0.66 -0.30 30.85
C LYS A 175 -1.49 0.34 29.75
N PHE A 176 -1.81 1.62 29.86
CA PHE A 176 -2.67 2.34 28.91
C PHE A 176 -1.85 3.20 27.97
N GLY A 177 -2.16 3.14 26.70
CA GLY A 177 -1.62 3.99 25.64
C GLY A 177 -2.69 4.63 24.80
N LEU A 178 -2.42 5.86 24.36
CA LEU A 178 -3.25 6.64 23.45
C LEU A 178 -2.35 7.24 22.39
N ASP A 179 -2.72 7.15 21.12
CA ASP A 179 -2.10 7.86 20.02
C ASP A 179 -3.15 8.61 19.19
N ALA A 180 -2.82 9.84 18.84
CA ALA A 180 -3.64 10.67 17.98
C ALA A 180 -2.79 11.24 16.85
N GLN A 181 -3.36 11.28 15.66
CA GLN A 181 -2.70 11.76 14.46
C GLN A 181 -3.68 12.57 13.63
N TYR A 182 -3.23 13.70 13.11
CA TYR A 182 -3.95 14.50 12.15
C TYR A 182 -3.01 15.02 11.08
N LYS A 183 -3.41 14.91 9.81
CA LYS A 183 -2.69 15.43 8.66
C LYS A 183 -3.62 16.24 7.79
N TYR A 184 -3.14 17.38 7.36
CA TYR A 184 -3.78 18.27 6.38
C TYR A 184 -2.86 18.43 5.19
N VAL A 185 -3.42 18.37 3.98
CA VAL A 185 -2.71 18.67 2.74
C VAL A 185 -3.60 19.52 1.85
N ASN A 186 -3.06 20.67 1.42
CA ASN A 186 -3.58 21.44 0.30
C ASN A 186 -2.67 21.17 -0.90
N GLY A 187 -3.08 20.23 -1.77
CA GLY A 187 -2.30 19.71 -2.88
C GLY A 187 -2.77 20.27 -4.20
N ASN A 188 -1.91 21.06 -4.83
CA ASN A 188 -2.19 21.68 -6.13
C ASN A 188 -1.16 21.22 -7.15
N SER A 189 -1.60 20.81 -8.33
CA SER A 189 -0.72 20.34 -9.39
C SER A 189 -1.08 20.95 -10.72
N TYR A 190 -0.07 21.02 -11.58
CA TYR A 190 -0.21 21.39 -12.97
C TYR A 190 0.64 20.44 -13.81
N GLY A 191 0.05 19.91 -14.87
CA GLY A 191 0.71 19.06 -15.84
C GLY A 191 0.44 19.55 -17.24
N GLU A 192 1.42 19.42 -18.12
CA GLU A 192 1.28 19.61 -19.56
C GLU A 192 1.70 18.31 -20.24
N SER A 193 0.95 17.91 -21.25
CA SER A 193 1.28 16.76 -22.09
C SER A 193 1.01 17.11 -23.55
N SER A 194 1.89 16.68 -24.42
CA SER A 194 1.68 16.72 -25.86
C SER A 194 1.50 15.31 -26.39
N ARG A 195 0.61 15.18 -27.34
CA ARG A 195 0.32 13.90 -27.98
C ARG A 195 0.35 14.06 -29.49
N ILE A 196 1.24 13.34 -30.12
CA ILE A 196 1.30 13.20 -31.57
C ILE A 196 0.93 11.77 -31.91
N ALA A 197 -0.10 11.58 -32.72
CA ALA A 197 -0.57 10.26 -33.12
C ALA A 197 -1.02 10.26 -34.58
N ASN A 198 -0.78 9.16 -35.28
CA ASN A 198 -1.22 8.94 -36.65
C ASN A 198 -2.06 7.67 -36.70
N HIS A 199 -3.36 7.84 -36.88
CA HIS A 199 -4.33 6.74 -36.85
C HIS A 199 -4.77 6.41 -38.26
N PRO A 200 -4.66 5.13 -38.70
CA PRO A 200 -5.29 4.69 -39.93
C PRO A 200 -6.81 4.56 -39.72
N LEU A 201 -7.59 5.31 -40.46
CA LEU A 201 -9.05 5.25 -40.47
C LEU A 201 -9.53 4.81 -41.87
N GLY A 202 -9.74 3.51 -42.06
CA GLY A 202 -10.05 2.95 -43.40
C GLY A 202 -8.91 3.22 -44.38
N ASN A 203 -9.20 3.94 -45.49
CA ASN A 203 -8.20 4.34 -46.46
C ASN A 203 -7.50 5.67 -46.14
N ASN A 204 -7.93 6.37 -45.09
CA ASN A 204 -7.40 7.67 -44.68
C ASN A 204 -6.50 7.51 -43.48
N ARG A 205 -5.60 8.48 -43.31
CA ARG A 205 -4.79 8.63 -42.09
C ARG A 205 -5.16 9.93 -41.41
N VAL A 206 -5.53 9.86 -40.14
CA VAL A 206 -5.82 11.05 -39.33
C VAL A 206 -4.63 11.32 -38.44
N TYR A 207 -4.09 12.52 -38.56
CA TYR A 207 -2.98 12.98 -37.77
C TYR A 207 -3.50 13.86 -36.62
N TYR A 208 -3.16 13.47 -35.39
CA TYR A 208 -3.46 14.24 -34.19
C TYR A 208 -2.18 14.87 -33.65
N ASN A 209 -2.24 16.14 -33.35
CA ASN A 209 -1.22 16.89 -32.65
C ASN A 209 -1.94 17.75 -31.60
N ASP A 210 -2.03 17.23 -30.40
CA ASP A 210 -2.78 17.82 -29.30
C ASP A 210 -1.86 18.19 -28.14
N GLU A 211 -2.12 19.33 -27.54
CA GLU A 211 -1.53 19.81 -26.30
C GLU A 211 -2.61 19.87 -25.22
N THR A 212 -2.35 19.24 -24.07
CA THR A 212 -3.27 19.23 -22.94
C THR A 212 -2.61 19.84 -21.71
N GLY A 213 -3.22 20.89 -21.19
CA GLY A 213 -2.88 21.45 -19.88
C GLY A 213 -3.89 21.02 -18.84
N GLN A 214 -3.43 20.45 -17.73
CA GLN A 214 -4.27 20.01 -16.62
C GLN A 214 -3.90 20.73 -15.33
N LYS A 215 -4.91 21.24 -14.62
CA LYS A 215 -4.81 21.81 -13.28
C LYS A 215 -5.61 20.94 -12.32
N SER A 216 -5.03 20.60 -11.17
CA SER A 216 -5.75 19.89 -10.12
C SER A 216 -5.55 20.60 -8.79
N PHE A 217 -6.62 20.69 -8.01
CA PHE A 217 -6.66 21.28 -6.68
C PHE A 217 -7.29 20.26 -5.75
N GLY A 218 -6.69 20.03 -4.58
CA GLY A 218 -7.20 19.06 -3.64
C GLY A 218 -6.91 19.43 -2.20
N ILE A 219 -7.87 19.11 -1.32
CA ILE A 219 -7.73 19.25 0.13
C ILE A 219 -7.97 17.88 0.73
N THR A 220 -6.99 17.42 1.50
CA THR A 220 -7.03 16.14 2.19
C THR A 220 -6.93 16.32 3.69
N HIS A 221 -7.75 15.60 4.43
CA HIS A 221 -7.70 15.47 5.88
C HIS A 221 -7.61 14.01 6.26
N ASP A 222 -6.54 13.64 6.94
CA ASP A 222 -6.35 12.31 7.52
C ASP A 222 -6.34 12.43 9.04
N PHE A 223 -7.04 11.55 9.74
CA PHE A 223 -6.99 11.51 11.19
C PHE A 223 -7.05 10.08 11.70
N ARG A 224 -6.35 9.84 12.79
CA ARG A 224 -6.33 8.55 13.48
C ARG A 224 -6.33 8.75 14.99
N LEU A 225 -7.10 7.92 15.66
CA LEU A 225 -7.10 7.78 17.10
C LEU A 225 -6.89 6.31 17.44
N GLY A 226 -5.84 6.00 18.18
CA GLY A 226 -5.52 4.65 18.63
C GLY A 226 -5.48 4.57 20.15
N MET A 227 -6.00 3.50 20.71
CA MET A 227 -5.93 3.17 22.12
C MET A 227 -5.39 1.77 22.29
N ASN A 228 -4.55 1.56 23.28
CA ASN A 228 -4.09 0.23 23.63
C ASN A 228 -4.09 0.02 25.14
N TYR A 229 -4.33 -1.22 25.54
CA TYR A 229 -4.26 -1.63 26.92
C TYR A 229 -3.53 -2.97 27.05
N ALA A 230 -2.38 -2.95 27.75
CA ALA A 230 -1.57 -4.13 28.02
C ALA A 230 -1.96 -4.73 29.38
N PHE A 231 -2.76 -5.79 29.40
CA PHE A 231 -3.10 -6.53 30.61
C PHE A 231 -1.85 -7.18 31.22
N SER A 232 -1.02 -7.80 30.34
CA SER A 232 0.29 -8.37 30.64
C SER A 232 1.18 -8.34 29.40
N LYS A 233 2.42 -8.84 29.47
CA LYS A 233 3.40 -8.82 28.35
C LYS A 233 2.86 -9.40 27.05
N ASN A 234 2.04 -10.45 27.10
CA ASN A 234 1.48 -11.14 25.92
C ASN A 234 -0.06 -11.06 25.90
N HIS A 235 -0.66 -10.14 26.61
CA HIS A 235 -2.09 -9.96 26.69
C HIS A 235 -2.43 -8.49 26.49
N ARG A 236 -2.92 -8.15 25.29
CA ARG A 236 -3.09 -6.76 24.87
C ARG A 236 -4.34 -6.60 24.00
N LEU A 237 -5.01 -5.49 24.20
CA LEU A 237 -6.10 -5.01 23.35
C LEU A 237 -5.65 -3.70 22.69
N ASP A 238 -5.76 -3.63 21.38
CA ASP A 238 -5.56 -2.42 20.59
C ASP A 238 -6.85 -2.11 19.83
N VAL A 239 -7.27 -0.86 19.86
CA VAL A 239 -8.43 -0.34 19.12
C VAL A 239 -7.99 0.92 18.39
N ALA A 240 -8.32 1.04 17.11
CA ALA A 240 -7.98 2.23 16.36
C ALA A 240 -9.13 2.63 15.43
N TYR A 241 -9.32 3.93 15.32
CA TYR A 241 -10.17 4.55 14.31
C TYR A 241 -9.29 5.36 13.35
N THR A 242 -9.53 5.21 12.05
CA THR A 242 -8.88 5.98 10.98
C THR A 242 -9.96 6.61 10.11
N GLY A 243 -9.84 7.89 9.84
CA GLY A 243 -10.70 8.62 8.91
C GLY A 243 -9.87 9.32 7.86
N HIS A 244 -10.39 9.34 6.63
CA HIS A 244 -9.84 10.08 5.51
C HIS A 244 -10.94 10.82 4.80
N TRP A 245 -10.68 12.07 4.48
CA TRP A 245 -11.55 12.93 3.70
C TRP A 245 -10.72 13.66 2.65
N ASP A 246 -11.04 13.46 1.39
CA ASP A 246 -10.41 14.14 0.26
C ASP A 246 -11.48 14.83 -0.59
N LYS A 247 -11.18 16.04 -1.02
CA LYS A 247 -11.92 16.76 -2.03
C LYS A 247 -10.95 17.18 -3.12
N ARG A 248 -11.24 16.80 -4.35
CA ARG A 248 -10.40 17.11 -5.49
C ARG A 248 -11.20 17.66 -6.65
N CYS A 249 -10.69 18.71 -7.27
CA CYS A 249 -11.19 19.29 -8.50
C CYS A 249 -10.08 19.32 -9.54
N SER A 250 -10.35 18.88 -10.75
CA SER A 250 -9.38 18.93 -11.85
C SER A 250 -10.03 19.51 -13.09
N ASN A 251 -9.28 20.38 -13.78
CA ASN A 251 -9.65 20.96 -15.05
C ASN A 251 -8.56 20.65 -16.07
N SER A 252 -8.93 20.09 -17.21
CA SER A 252 -8.02 19.90 -18.32
C SER A 252 -8.55 20.54 -19.58
N ASN A 253 -7.67 21.20 -20.33
CA ASN A 253 -7.97 21.80 -21.62
C ASN A 253 -7.03 21.23 -22.66
N THR A 254 -7.59 20.70 -23.73
CA THR A 254 -6.87 20.18 -24.90
C THR A 254 -7.07 21.12 -26.07
N THR A 255 -6.00 21.40 -26.78
CA THR A 255 -5.97 22.22 -27.98
C THR A 255 -5.11 21.57 -29.06
N GLY A 256 -5.40 21.82 -30.30
CA GLY A 256 -4.70 21.26 -31.47
C GLY A 256 -5.66 20.65 -32.47
N SER A 257 -5.43 19.40 -32.84
CA SER A 257 -6.34 18.66 -33.76
C SER A 257 -7.69 18.32 -33.10
N SER A 258 -7.73 18.28 -31.78
CA SER A 258 -8.96 18.22 -30.98
C SER A 258 -9.05 19.40 -30.02
N PHE A 259 -10.28 19.81 -29.70
CA PHE A 259 -10.54 20.82 -28.67
C PHE A 259 -11.44 20.19 -27.63
N SER A 260 -10.98 20.16 -26.37
CA SER A 260 -11.84 19.70 -25.29
C SER A 260 -11.54 20.41 -23.98
N GLY A 261 -12.60 20.69 -23.22
CA GLY A 261 -12.56 21.04 -21.81
C GLY A 261 -13.09 19.88 -20.98
N MET A 262 -12.38 19.46 -19.97
CA MET A 262 -12.87 18.49 -19.02
C MET A 262 -12.79 19.05 -17.61
N HIS A 263 -13.89 18.95 -16.89
CA HIS A 263 -13.99 19.27 -15.48
C HIS A 263 -14.32 18.01 -14.70
N HIS A 264 -13.60 17.75 -13.62
CA HIS A 264 -13.82 16.58 -12.77
C HIS A 264 -13.75 16.99 -11.30
N ASP A 265 -14.83 16.72 -10.58
CA ASP A 265 -14.93 16.86 -9.14
C ASP A 265 -15.06 15.49 -8.50
N SER A 266 -14.30 15.24 -7.45
CA SER A 266 -14.39 14.03 -6.66
C SER A 266 -14.30 14.31 -5.16
N HIS A 267 -15.03 13.52 -4.38
CA HIS A 267 -14.92 13.47 -2.95
C HIS A 267 -14.61 12.03 -2.53
N GLU A 268 -13.81 11.87 -1.52
CA GLU A 268 -13.53 10.56 -0.93
C GLU A 268 -13.74 10.61 0.58
N TYR A 269 -14.49 9.65 1.09
CA TYR A 269 -14.78 9.49 2.52
C TYR A 269 -14.42 8.07 2.92
N LEU A 270 -13.56 7.94 3.94
CA LEU A 270 -13.22 6.64 4.50
C LEU A 270 -13.34 6.69 6.02
N HIS A 271 -13.92 5.66 6.57
CA HIS A 271 -13.97 5.37 7.99
C HIS A 271 -13.52 3.93 8.20
N ASN A 272 -12.49 3.74 9.01
CA ASN A 272 -12.00 2.41 9.34
C ASN A 272 -11.90 2.25 10.86
N VAL A 273 -12.31 1.11 11.36
CA VAL A 273 -12.15 0.70 12.76
C VAL A 273 -11.41 -0.63 12.77
N ASP A 274 -10.29 -0.69 13.49
CA ASP A 274 -9.50 -1.90 13.71
C ASP A 274 -9.51 -2.25 15.20
N ILE A 275 -9.76 -3.51 15.52
CA ILE A 275 -9.68 -4.08 16.86
C ILE A 275 -8.73 -5.27 16.81
N ASN A 276 -7.72 -5.28 17.66
CA ASN A 276 -6.80 -6.40 17.78
C ASN A 276 -6.69 -6.84 19.23
N TYR A 277 -6.87 -8.13 19.48
CA TYR A 277 -6.82 -8.71 20.80
C TYR A 277 -5.87 -9.91 20.83
N SER A 278 -4.72 -9.71 21.47
CA SER A 278 -3.71 -10.75 21.67
C SER A 278 -3.85 -11.38 23.03
N LEU A 279 -3.88 -12.71 23.08
CA LEU A 279 -4.06 -13.52 24.28
C LEU A 279 -2.74 -14.20 24.69
N PRO A 280 -2.54 -14.49 25.99
CA PRO A 280 -1.25 -15.00 26.51
C PRO A 280 -0.80 -16.33 25.91
N PHE A 281 -1.74 -17.17 25.48
CA PHE A 281 -1.47 -18.50 24.93
C PHE A 281 -1.21 -18.51 23.40
N GLY A 282 -0.99 -17.32 22.81
CA GLY A 282 -0.60 -17.17 21.40
C GLY A 282 -1.76 -17.05 20.41
N LEU A 283 -3.02 -16.91 20.90
CA LEU A 283 -4.16 -16.58 20.06
C LEU A 283 -4.24 -15.07 19.84
N THR A 284 -4.43 -14.67 18.60
CA THR A 284 -4.70 -13.29 18.19
C THR A 284 -6.02 -13.25 17.45
N LEU A 285 -6.91 -12.35 17.88
CA LEU A 285 -8.17 -12.07 17.23
C LEU A 285 -8.10 -10.67 16.64
N ASN A 286 -8.45 -10.52 15.37
CA ASN A 286 -8.52 -9.22 14.71
C ASN A 286 -9.90 -9.03 14.10
N GLY A 287 -10.45 -7.82 14.23
CA GLY A 287 -11.65 -7.36 13.57
C GLY A 287 -11.37 -6.02 12.90
N SER A 288 -11.74 -5.88 11.63
CA SER A 288 -11.58 -4.64 10.88
C SER A 288 -12.86 -4.34 10.12
N TYR A 289 -13.30 -3.08 10.17
CA TYR A 289 -14.42 -2.58 9.40
C TYR A 289 -14.00 -1.34 8.63
N THR A 290 -14.33 -1.27 7.35
CA THR A 290 -14.13 -0.09 6.51
C THR A 290 -15.44 0.28 5.81
N TYR A 291 -15.80 1.54 5.93
CA TYR A 291 -16.76 2.23 5.07
C TYR A 291 -16.01 3.18 4.16
N TYR A 292 -16.26 3.08 2.87
CA TYR A 292 -15.67 3.94 1.84
C TYR A 292 -16.77 4.46 0.92
N ARG A 293 -16.72 5.74 0.56
CA ARG A 293 -17.66 6.36 -0.39
C ARG A 293 -16.93 7.39 -1.24
N THR A 294 -17.16 7.34 -2.55
CA THR A 294 -16.59 8.30 -3.49
C THR A 294 -17.61 8.76 -4.53
N PRO A 295 -18.33 9.86 -4.30
CA PRO A 295 -19.11 10.54 -5.32
C PRO A 295 -18.19 11.34 -6.25
N GLN A 296 -18.47 11.27 -7.55
CA GLN A 296 -17.70 11.94 -8.59
C GLN A 296 -18.62 12.55 -9.64
N GLN A 297 -18.20 13.69 -10.20
CA GLN A 297 -18.84 14.33 -11.34
C GLN A 297 -17.79 14.66 -12.40
N GLN A 298 -18.08 14.37 -13.65
CA GLN A 298 -17.26 14.69 -14.79
C GLN A 298 -18.09 15.39 -15.84
N ALA A 299 -17.63 16.52 -16.34
CA ALA A 299 -18.15 17.17 -17.52
C ALA A 299 -17.08 17.19 -18.60
N LEU A 300 -17.46 16.82 -19.80
CA LEU A 300 -16.61 16.84 -21.00
C LEU A 300 -17.33 17.62 -22.10
N ASP A 301 -16.72 18.70 -22.55
CA ASP A 301 -17.10 19.44 -23.73
C ASP A 301 -15.97 19.36 -24.76
N GLY A 302 -16.25 18.90 -25.98
CA GLY A 302 -15.19 18.79 -26.96
C GLY A 302 -15.66 18.56 -28.38
N THR A 303 -14.77 18.92 -29.29
CA THR A 303 -14.95 18.70 -30.72
C THR A 303 -13.75 17.93 -31.26
N MET A 304 -14.01 16.90 -32.02
CA MET A 304 -13.02 16.09 -32.69
C MET A 304 -13.14 16.24 -34.19
N HIS A 305 -12.05 16.58 -34.87
CA HIS A 305 -11.97 16.61 -36.31
C HIS A 305 -11.29 15.33 -36.81
N THR A 306 -11.96 14.58 -37.66
CA THR A 306 -11.40 13.38 -38.32
C THR A 306 -10.70 13.77 -39.65
N ASP A 307 -11.01 14.92 -40.18
CA ASP A 307 -10.42 15.53 -41.38
C ASP A 307 -10.55 17.05 -41.23
N GLU A 308 -9.52 17.83 -41.58
CA GLU A 308 -9.54 19.30 -41.51
C GLU A 308 -10.65 19.91 -42.40
N SER A 309 -11.10 19.20 -43.41
CA SER A 309 -12.15 19.61 -44.34
C SER A 309 -13.58 19.28 -43.90
N MET A 310 -13.76 18.50 -42.82
CA MET A 310 -15.07 18.06 -42.32
C MET A 310 -15.47 18.76 -41.04
N PRO A 311 -16.78 19.01 -40.79
CA PRO A 311 -17.27 19.49 -39.52
C PRO A 311 -16.85 18.50 -38.42
N GLY A 312 -16.31 19.01 -37.30
CA GLY A 312 -15.94 18.20 -36.17
C GLY A 312 -17.15 17.53 -35.51
N THR A 313 -16.94 16.34 -34.96
CA THR A 313 -17.96 15.68 -34.16
C THR A 313 -17.94 16.22 -32.74
N GLU A 314 -19.05 16.84 -32.32
CA GLU A 314 -19.19 17.36 -30.96
C GLU A 314 -19.46 16.19 -29.97
N ARG A 315 -18.81 16.29 -28.80
CA ARG A 315 -19.04 15.42 -27.65
C ARG A 315 -19.15 16.26 -26.40
N ASN A 316 -20.35 16.47 -25.97
CA ASN A 316 -20.67 17.22 -24.77
C ASN A 316 -21.47 16.30 -23.87
N LEU A 317 -20.86 15.89 -22.76
CA LEU A 317 -21.47 14.96 -21.82
C LEU A 317 -21.17 15.31 -20.37
N THR A 318 -22.09 14.93 -19.49
CA THR A 318 -21.88 14.97 -18.05
C THR A 318 -22.10 13.57 -17.47
N SER A 319 -21.15 13.10 -16.68
CA SER A 319 -21.24 11.81 -15.99
C SER A 319 -21.19 12.01 -14.49
N GLY A 320 -22.20 11.50 -13.79
CA GLY A 320 -22.22 11.39 -12.34
C GLY A 320 -22.02 9.94 -11.93
N SER A 321 -21.14 9.67 -10.99
CA SER A 321 -20.93 8.34 -10.45
C SER A 321 -20.73 8.36 -8.94
N GLU A 322 -21.10 7.28 -8.29
CA GLU A 322 -20.80 7.08 -6.87
C GLU A 322 -20.49 5.61 -6.62
N GLN A 323 -19.49 5.36 -5.78
CA GLN A 323 -19.20 4.03 -5.25
C GLN A 323 -19.25 4.08 -3.73
N ALA A 324 -19.93 3.10 -3.11
CA ALA A 324 -19.99 2.90 -1.68
C ALA A 324 -19.61 1.46 -1.33
N ILE A 325 -18.60 1.29 -0.48
CA ILE A 325 -18.07 -0.01 -0.07
C ILE A 325 -18.18 -0.16 1.44
N ASN A 326 -18.75 -1.27 1.88
CA ASN A 326 -18.71 -1.73 3.26
C ASN A 326 -17.90 -3.03 3.30
N LYS A 327 -16.86 -3.07 4.11
CA LYS A 327 -15.96 -4.22 4.19
C LYS A 327 -15.72 -4.61 5.64
N TRP A 328 -16.04 -5.85 5.97
CA TRP A 328 -15.79 -6.48 7.26
C TRP A 328 -14.73 -7.55 7.10
N MET A 329 -13.82 -7.63 8.02
CA MET A 329 -12.81 -8.69 8.09
C MET A 329 -12.63 -9.14 9.53
N PHE A 330 -12.54 -10.46 9.72
CA PHE A 330 -12.26 -11.08 10.99
C PHE A 330 -11.16 -12.12 10.79
N THR A 331 -10.18 -12.15 11.69
CA THR A 331 -9.17 -13.22 11.72
C THR A 331 -9.05 -13.80 13.12
N ALA A 332 -8.70 -15.08 13.17
CA ALA A 332 -8.33 -15.77 14.40
C ALA A 332 -7.08 -16.60 14.11
N ASP A 333 -5.97 -16.25 14.73
CA ASP A 333 -4.65 -16.78 14.44
C ASP A 333 -4.01 -17.35 15.69
N GLN A 334 -3.56 -18.60 15.63
CA GLN A 334 -2.89 -19.28 16.72
C GLN A 334 -1.46 -19.64 16.32
N THR A 335 -0.52 -19.34 17.21
CA THR A 335 0.88 -19.71 17.06
C THR A 335 1.39 -20.49 18.25
N HIS A 336 2.18 -21.53 17.97
CA HIS A 336 2.83 -22.35 18.99
C HIS A 336 4.32 -22.44 18.72
N SER A 337 5.11 -22.26 19.76
CA SER A 337 6.52 -22.64 19.76
C SER A 337 6.65 -24.02 20.36
N LEU A 338 7.03 -24.99 19.53
CA LEU A 338 7.14 -26.39 19.90
C LEU A 338 8.60 -26.74 20.26
N ALA A 339 8.81 -27.92 20.85
CA ALA A 339 10.13 -28.43 21.17
C ALA A 339 11.04 -28.54 19.93
N HIS A 340 12.36 -28.55 20.15
CA HIS A 340 13.39 -28.71 19.11
C HIS A 340 13.33 -27.65 17.98
N GLY A 341 12.86 -26.42 18.27
CA GLY A 341 12.83 -25.31 17.32
C GLY A 341 11.76 -25.42 16.22
N TRP A 342 10.72 -26.24 16.45
CA TRP A 342 9.53 -26.23 15.62
C TRP A 342 8.60 -25.09 16.00
N GLY A 343 7.99 -24.46 15.00
CA GLY A 343 6.87 -23.53 15.15
C GLY A 343 5.69 -24.03 14.34
N LEU A 344 4.50 -23.90 14.89
CA LEU A 344 3.23 -24.18 14.23
C LEU A 344 2.39 -22.92 14.24
N SER A 345 1.79 -22.57 13.11
CA SER A 345 0.80 -21.49 12.99
C SER A 345 -0.41 -21.98 12.21
N TYR A 346 -1.59 -21.61 12.64
CA TYR A 346 -2.83 -21.88 11.90
C TYR A 346 -3.87 -20.84 12.25
N GLY A 347 -4.82 -20.66 11.36
CA GLY A 347 -5.86 -19.65 11.57
C GLY A 347 -6.90 -19.64 10.47
N VAL A 348 -7.85 -18.73 10.66
CA VAL A 348 -8.96 -18.50 9.76
C VAL A 348 -9.16 -17.01 9.54
N LYS A 349 -9.57 -16.63 8.32
CA LYS A 349 -10.03 -15.30 7.97
C LYS A 349 -11.38 -15.39 7.28
N GLY A 350 -12.30 -14.56 7.72
CA GLY A 350 -13.56 -14.25 7.03
C GLY A 350 -13.55 -12.80 6.57
N GLN A 351 -13.90 -12.53 5.31
CA GLN A 351 -14.05 -11.19 4.78
C GLN A 351 -15.36 -11.08 4.02
N PHE A 352 -16.09 -10.01 4.24
CA PHE A 352 -17.37 -9.72 3.63
C PHE A 352 -17.33 -8.31 3.08
N THR A 353 -17.57 -8.17 1.78
CA THR A 353 -17.55 -6.87 1.10
C THR A 353 -18.90 -6.66 0.41
N SER A 354 -19.52 -5.53 0.65
CA SER A 354 -20.67 -5.04 -0.14
C SER A 354 -20.21 -3.80 -0.90
N ASN A 355 -20.24 -3.87 -2.22
CA ASN A 355 -19.87 -2.78 -3.11
C ASN A 355 -21.09 -2.38 -3.94
N LYS A 356 -21.55 -1.15 -3.77
CA LYS A 356 -22.61 -0.55 -4.56
C LYS A 356 -22.01 0.58 -5.38
N SER A 357 -22.16 0.53 -6.68
CA SER A 357 -21.76 1.63 -7.55
C SER A 357 -22.84 1.92 -8.57
N TYR A 358 -22.98 3.18 -8.91
CA TYR A 358 -23.83 3.62 -10.01
C TYR A 358 -23.10 4.68 -10.82
N GLN A 359 -23.44 4.76 -12.09
CA GLN A 359 -23.00 5.80 -13.00
C GLN A 359 -24.15 6.16 -13.93
N THR A 360 -24.29 7.44 -14.22
CA THR A 360 -25.20 7.94 -15.24
C THR A 360 -24.49 8.98 -16.09
N THR A 361 -24.51 8.81 -17.40
CA THR A 361 -23.95 9.73 -18.38
C THR A 361 -25.07 10.30 -19.23
N ILE A 362 -25.15 11.62 -19.28
CA ILE A 362 -26.13 12.38 -20.03
C ILE A 362 -25.44 13.23 -21.10
N ASP A 363 -26.07 13.39 -22.24
CA ASP A 363 -25.67 14.32 -23.28
C ASP A 363 -26.09 15.78 -22.93
N LYS A 364 -25.63 16.74 -23.72
CA LYS A 364 -25.89 18.18 -23.51
C LYS A 364 -27.39 18.54 -23.48
N ASP A 365 -28.20 17.80 -24.20
CA ASP A 365 -29.66 17.96 -24.25
C ASP A 365 -30.39 17.35 -23.04
N GLY A 366 -29.67 16.74 -22.09
CA GLY A 366 -30.20 16.07 -20.91
C GLY A 366 -30.67 14.63 -21.16
N THR A 367 -30.49 14.09 -22.35
CA THR A 367 -30.83 12.70 -22.63
C THR A 367 -29.79 11.73 -22.08
N ILE A 368 -30.22 10.60 -21.52
CA ILE A 368 -29.33 9.54 -21.08
C ILE A 368 -28.72 8.87 -22.32
N ARG A 369 -27.40 8.81 -22.35
CA ARG A 369 -26.70 8.13 -23.46
C ARG A 369 -27.07 6.67 -23.58
N PRO A 370 -27.08 6.09 -24.79
CA PRO A 370 -27.13 4.64 -24.94
C PRO A 370 -25.99 3.99 -24.12
N ASN A 371 -26.32 3.04 -23.26
CA ASN A 371 -25.40 2.44 -22.26
C ASN A 371 -24.79 3.44 -21.26
N GLY A 372 -25.39 4.63 -21.11
CA GLY A 372 -24.90 5.67 -20.19
C GLY A 372 -25.25 5.41 -18.73
N THR A 373 -26.09 4.41 -18.41
CA THR A 373 -26.42 4.05 -17.03
C THR A 373 -25.82 2.70 -16.67
N SER A 374 -25.12 2.66 -15.56
CA SER A 374 -24.59 1.44 -14.95
C SER A 374 -24.91 1.40 -13.49
N SER A 375 -25.35 0.26 -12.99
CA SER A 375 -25.56 0.01 -11.57
C SER A 375 -25.02 -1.37 -11.21
N VAL A 376 -24.21 -1.42 -10.17
CA VAL A 376 -23.62 -2.65 -9.65
C VAL A 376 -23.94 -2.76 -8.17
N ASP A 377 -24.53 -3.87 -7.77
CA ASP A 377 -24.65 -4.29 -6.37
C ASP A 377 -23.92 -5.63 -6.24
N ASN A 378 -22.76 -5.59 -5.62
CA ASN A 378 -21.89 -6.73 -5.56
C ASN A 378 -21.53 -7.08 -4.12
N ASN A 379 -21.83 -8.32 -3.75
CA ASN A 379 -21.52 -8.87 -2.44
C ASN A 379 -20.50 -10.00 -2.58
N GLU A 380 -19.34 -9.80 -1.95
CA GLU A 380 -18.25 -10.76 -1.94
C GLU A 380 -18.08 -11.39 -0.56
N ARG A 381 -17.69 -12.66 -0.55
CA ARG A 381 -17.30 -13.39 0.65
C ARG A 381 -16.01 -14.13 0.38
N ILE A 382 -15.06 -13.97 1.29
CA ILE A 382 -13.80 -14.71 1.27
C ILE A 382 -13.69 -15.47 2.59
N TRP A 383 -13.53 -16.77 2.51
CA TRP A 383 -13.12 -17.61 3.61
C TRP A 383 -11.73 -18.15 3.33
N ASN A 384 -10.83 -18.00 4.27
CA ASN A 384 -9.46 -18.49 4.16
C ASN A 384 -9.10 -19.24 5.43
N ILE A 385 -8.58 -20.45 5.28
CA ILE A 385 -7.99 -21.23 6.35
C ILE A 385 -6.54 -21.52 6.00
N TYR A 386 -5.65 -21.49 6.97
CA TYR A 386 -4.25 -21.79 6.72
C TYR A 386 -3.63 -22.63 7.85
N ALA A 387 -2.56 -23.33 7.48
CA ALA A 387 -1.62 -23.96 8.39
C ALA A 387 -0.20 -23.71 7.91
N GLY A 388 0.72 -23.50 8.85
CA GLY A 388 2.12 -23.22 8.55
C GLY A 388 3.04 -23.83 9.60
N PHE A 389 4.20 -24.31 9.14
CA PHE A 389 5.25 -24.86 9.96
C PHE A 389 6.54 -24.10 9.72
N SER A 390 7.27 -23.86 10.78
CA SER A 390 8.62 -23.32 10.72
C SER A 390 9.58 -24.21 11.48
N LYS A 391 10.81 -24.33 11.01
CA LYS A 391 11.86 -25.13 11.62
C LYS A 391 13.20 -24.44 11.47
N GLN A 392 13.85 -24.21 12.60
CA GLN A 392 15.28 -23.96 12.64
C GLN A 392 15.99 -25.31 12.66
N ILE A 393 16.47 -25.78 11.50
CA ILE A 393 17.10 -27.12 11.38
C ILE A 393 18.43 -27.12 12.13
N ASN A 394 19.22 -26.08 11.92
CA ASN A 394 20.47 -25.82 12.62
C ASN A 394 20.75 -24.31 12.62
N LYS A 395 21.92 -23.88 13.08
CA LYS A 395 22.29 -22.44 13.08
C LYS A 395 22.36 -21.85 11.67
N ALA A 396 22.53 -22.68 10.65
CA ALA A 396 22.71 -22.25 9.27
C ALA A 396 21.42 -22.30 8.44
N LEU A 397 20.46 -23.18 8.72
CA LEU A 397 19.30 -23.41 7.87
C LEU A 397 17.99 -23.26 8.63
N SER A 398 17.14 -22.35 8.14
CA SER A 398 15.76 -22.13 8.60
C SER A 398 14.81 -22.37 7.45
N LEU A 399 13.74 -23.10 7.70
CA LEU A 399 12.67 -23.38 6.74
C LEU A 399 11.33 -22.90 7.34
N GLU A 400 10.51 -22.32 6.49
CA GLU A 400 9.12 -22.00 6.79
C GLU A 400 8.26 -22.37 5.59
N ALA A 401 7.25 -23.21 5.81
CA ALA A 401 6.29 -23.61 4.80
C ALA A 401 4.88 -23.38 5.31
N SER A 402 4.00 -22.89 4.47
CA SER A 402 2.58 -22.76 4.80
C SER A 402 1.70 -23.04 3.60
N VAL A 403 0.47 -23.43 3.87
CA VAL A 403 -0.57 -23.60 2.87
C VAL A 403 -1.83 -22.90 3.36
N ALA A 404 -2.46 -22.15 2.47
CA ALA A 404 -3.78 -21.57 2.70
C ALA A 404 -4.77 -22.10 1.66
N ALA A 405 -5.97 -22.44 2.11
CA ALA A 405 -7.11 -22.76 1.25
C ALA A 405 -8.11 -21.61 1.36
N GLU A 406 -8.56 -21.09 0.22
CA GLU A 406 -9.44 -19.95 0.16
C GLU A 406 -10.61 -20.21 -0.76
N GLN A 407 -11.81 -19.92 -0.28
CA GLN A 407 -13.01 -19.78 -1.08
C GLN A 407 -13.26 -18.30 -1.36
N TYR A 408 -13.33 -17.95 -2.63
CA TYR A 408 -13.81 -16.65 -3.09
C TYR A 408 -15.20 -16.83 -3.72
N HIS A 409 -16.19 -16.15 -3.18
CA HIS A 409 -17.56 -16.13 -3.68
C HIS A 409 -17.98 -14.71 -4.01
N SER A 410 -18.50 -14.54 -5.22
CA SER A 410 -19.08 -13.29 -5.73
C SER A 410 -20.23 -13.62 -6.68
N PRO A 411 -21.02 -12.66 -7.17
CA PRO A 411 -22.05 -12.92 -8.17
C PRO A 411 -21.55 -13.58 -9.46
N ILE A 412 -20.27 -13.41 -9.80
CA ILE A 412 -19.69 -13.91 -11.06
C ILE A 412 -18.88 -15.19 -10.83
N TRP A 413 -18.20 -15.32 -9.67
CA TRP A 413 -17.29 -16.43 -9.40
C TRP A 413 -17.57 -17.10 -8.07
N ASP A 414 -17.45 -18.42 -8.04
CA ASP A 414 -17.40 -19.24 -6.83
C ASP A 414 -16.24 -20.25 -7.01
N LYS A 415 -15.09 -19.94 -6.40
CA LYS A 415 -13.85 -20.68 -6.64
C LYS A 415 -13.13 -21.00 -5.34
N TRP A 416 -12.68 -22.24 -5.21
CA TRP A 416 -11.70 -22.67 -4.24
C TRP A 416 -10.30 -22.63 -4.85
N ARG A 417 -9.35 -22.14 -4.07
CA ARG A 417 -7.94 -22.07 -4.44
C ARG A 417 -7.05 -22.47 -3.28
N ILE A 418 -5.91 -23.10 -3.61
CA ILE A 418 -4.89 -23.49 -2.62
C ILE A 418 -3.63 -22.71 -2.91
N TYR A 419 -3.04 -22.14 -1.85
CA TYR A 419 -1.89 -21.25 -1.94
C TYR A 419 -0.74 -21.77 -1.07
N PRO A 420 0.15 -22.60 -1.62
CA PRO A 420 1.38 -22.98 -0.94
C PRO A 420 2.38 -21.83 -0.94
N THR A 421 3.14 -21.71 0.16
CA THR A 421 4.29 -20.82 0.30
C THR A 421 5.46 -21.58 0.92
N LEU A 422 6.67 -21.22 0.52
CA LEU A 422 7.91 -21.79 1.07
C LEU A 422 8.95 -20.68 1.19
N ASN A 423 9.64 -20.64 2.32
CA ASN A 423 10.81 -19.80 2.54
C ASN A 423 11.93 -20.70 3.10
N ALA A 424 13.06 -20.69 2.42
CA ALA A 424 14.27 -21.41 2.85
C ALA A 424 15.41 -20.41 2.96
N LEU A 425 15.93 -20.25 4.16
CA LEU A 425 17.04 -19.37 4.45
C LEU A 425 18.24 -20.19 4.85
N TRP A 426 19.36 -19.98 4.13
CA TRP A 426 20.60 -20.70 4.35
C TRP A 426 21.78 -19.76 4.53
N HIS A 427 22.29 -19.71 5.76
CA HIS A 427 23.59 -19.13 6.08
C HIS A 427 24.69 -20.12 5.69
N VAL A 428 25.18 -20.04 4.46
CA VAL A 428 26.22 -20.94 3.96
C VAL A 428 27.50 -20.77 4.80
N ASN A 429 27.84 -19.51 5.09
CA ASN A 429 28.94 -19.08 5.97
C ASN A 429 28.78 -17.58 6.30
N ASP A 430 29.72 -16.98 7.01
CA ASP A 430 29.69 -15.56 7.41
C ASP A 430 29.61 -14.57 6.24
N ASN A 431 30.03 -15.01 5.04
CA ASN A 431 30.07 -14.20 3.83
C ASN A 431 28.90 -14.46 2.87
N HIS A 432 28.18 -15.57 3.01
CA HIS A 432 27.16 -15.99 2.05
C HIS A 432 25.87 -16.36 2.75
N LEU A 433 24.81 -15.61 2.42
CA LEU A 433 23.44 -15.86 2.84
C LEU A 433 22.58 -16.05 1.59
N LEU A 434 21.86 -17.17 1.52
CA LEU A 434 20.90 -17.48 0.47
C LEU A 434 19.50 -17.51 1.06
N ASN A 435 18.56 -16.88 0.37
CA ASN A 435 17.14 -16.99 0.66
C ASN A 435 16.39 -17.38 -0.62
N LEU A 436 15.79 -18.56 -0.62
CA LEU A 436 14.91 -19.04 -1.67
C LEU A 436 13.47 -18.97 -1.17
N SER A 437 12.59 -18.36 -1.95
CA SER A 437 11.16 -18.30 -1.63
C SER A 437 10.31 -18.71 -2.82
N PHE A 438 9.19 -19.33 -2.51
CA PHE A 438 8.11 -19.65 -3.43
C PHE A 438 6.80 -19.11 -2.88
N SER A 439 6.01 -18.47 -3.73
CA SER A 439 4.65 -18.02 -3.40
C SER A 439 3.70 -18.27 -4.54
N SER A 440 2.44 -18.49 -4.20
CA SER A 440 1.35 -18.55 -5.16
C SER A 440 0.25 -17.57 -4.76
N ASN A 441 -0.43 -17.01 -5.76
CA ASN A 441 -1.54 -16.10 -5.56
C ASN A 441 -2.53 -16.21 -6.72
N SER A 442 -3.72 -15.65 -6.57
CA SER A 442 -4.69 -15.47 -7.66
C SER A 442 -5.24 -14.06 -7.62
N GLU A 443 -5.50 -13.52 -8.80
CA GLU A 443 -6.11 -12.22 -8.96
C GLU A 443 -7.45 -12.39 -9.67
N PHE A 444 -8.46 -11.74 -9.13
CA PHE A 444 -9.80 -11.71 -9.71
C PHE A 444 -9.94 -10.37 -10.45
N PRO A 445 -10.37 -10.38 -11.72
CA PRO A 445 -10.60 -9.16 -12.45
C PRO A 445 -11.54 -8.23 -11.68
N SER A 446 -11.28 -6.93 -11.76
CA SER A 446 -12.16 -5.94 -11.14
C SER A 446 -13.54 -5.97 -11.79
N TYR A 447 -14.58 -5.61 -11.04
CA TYR A 447 -15.94 -5.55 -11.62
C TYR A 447 -16.00 -4.59 -12.80
N TRP A 448 -15.29 -3.48 -12.70
CA TRP A 448 -15.20 -2.53 -13.78
C TRP A 448 -14.66 -3.16 -15.06
N SER A 449 -13.65 -3.99 -14.97
CA SER A 449 -13.05 -4.65 -16.13
C SER A 449 -13.93 -5.76 -16.72
N THR A 450 -14.89 -6.30 -15.96
CA THR A 450 -15.83 -7.34 -16.40
C THR A 450 -17.19 -6.80 -16.83
N MET A 451 -17.41 -5.48 -16.72
CA MET A 451 -18.67 -4.87 -17.16
C MET A 451 -18.62 -4.52 -18.64
N SER A 452 -19.78 -4.51 -19.30
CA SER A 452 -19.90 -4.05 -20.69
C SER A 452 -19.95 -2.52 -20.82
N ASN A 453 -19.40 -1.81 -19.84
CA ASN A 453 -19.40 -0.35 -19.82
C ASN A 453 -18.33 0.25 -20.70
N VAL A 454 -18.60 1.45 -21.19
CA VAL A 454 -17.66 2.27 -21.95
C VAL A 454 -17.25 3.47 -21.10
N PHE A 455 -15.95 3.64 -20.91
CA PHE A 455 -15.36 4.83 -20.29
C PHE A 455 -14.69 5.68 -21.34
N TYR A 456 -15.05 6.96 -21.40
CA TYR A 456 -14.46 7.90 -22.35
C TYR A 456 -13.23 8.56 -21.71
N SER A 457 -12.03 8.23 -22.19
CA SER A 457 -10.79 8.85 -21.72
C SER A 457 -10.44 10.14 -22.47
N SER A 458 -11.01 10.33 -23.67
CA SER A 458 -10.93 11.55 -24.46
C SER A 458 -12.06 11.60 -25.48
N THR A 459 -12.09 12.63 -26.31
CA THR A 459 -13.07 12.75 -27.42
C THR A 459 -13.00 11.59 -28.42
N TYR A 460 -11.85 10.94 -28.58
CA TYR A 460 -11.61 9.87 -29.55
C TYR A 460 -11.13 8.54 -28.92
N SER A 461 -10.94 8.49 -27.61
CA SER A 461 -10.46 7.29 -26.92
C SER A 461 -11.47 6.81 -25.89
N GLU A 462 -11.77 5.53 -25.93
CA GLU A 462 -12.69 4.88 -25.01
C GLU A 462 -12.10 3.56 -24.50
N ILE A 463 -12.49 3.17 -23.30
CA ILE A 463 -12.06 1.92 -22.66
C ILE A 463 -13.30 1.06 -22.43
N HIS A 464 -13.21 -0.19 -22.86
CA HIS A 464 -14.28 -1.18 -22.73
C HIS A 464 -13.88 -2.25 -21.71
N GLY A 465 -14.80 -2.64 -20.85
CA GLY A 465 -14.65 -3.85 -20.06
C GLY A 465 -14.90 -5.10 -20.90
N ASN A 466 -14.48 -6.25 -20.39
CA ASN A 466 -14.68 -7.56 -21.02
C ASN A 466 -15.33 -8.54 -20.04
N PRO A 467 -16.61 -8.92 -20.23
CA PRO A 467 -17.30 -9.86 -19.36
C PRO A 467 -16.70 -11.27 -19.32
N ASP A 468 -15.92 -11.64 -20.34
CA ASP A 468 -15.32 -12.97 -20.47
C ASP A 468 -13.99 -13.13 -19.72
N LEU A 469 -13.52 -12.10 -19.04
CA LEU A 469 -12.32 -12.16 -18.23
C LEU A 469 -12.41 -13.24 -17.16
N LYS A 470 -11.30 -13.96 -16.96
CA LYS A 470 -11.19 -15.03 -15.96
C LYS A 470 -10.19 -14.66 -14.86
N PRO A 471 -10.42 -15.11 -13.63
CA PRO A 471 -9.41 -15.01 -12.60
C PRO A 471 -8.17 -15.81 -12.99
N TYR A 472 -6.99 -15.19 -12.88
CA TYR A 472 -5.73 -15.87 -13.16
C TYR A 472 -4.94 -16.15 -11.89
N SER A 473 -4.08 -17.16 -11.95
CA SER A 473 -3.14 -17.49 -10.87
C SER A 473 -1.74 -17.10 -11.28
N TYR A 474 -0.89 -16.79 -10.31
CA TYR A 474 0.51 -16.62 -10.57
C TYR A 474 1.36 -17.28 -9.49
N TYR A 475 2.53 -17.75 -9.91
CA TYR A 475 3.49 -18.48 -9.13
C TYR A 475 4.82 -17.75 -9.23
N ASN A 476 5.39 -17.39 -8.07
CA ASN A 476 6.64 -16.64 -8.02
C ASN A 476 7.71 -17.47 -7.31
N VAL A 477 8.89 -17.51 -7.90
CA VAL A 477 10.12 -18.02 -7.27
C VAL A 477 11.09 -16.87 -7.15
N ASN A 478 11.60 -16.62 -5.95
CA ASN A 478 12.58 -15.57 -5.72
C ASN A 478 13.81 -16.18 -5.03
N LEU A 479 14.98 -15.81 -5.53
CA LEU A 479 16.27 -16.14 -4.96
C LEU A 479 16.99 -14.84 -4.61
N MET A 480 17.41 -14.70 -3.37
CA MET A 480 18.28 -13.63 -2.91
C MET A 480 19.59 -14.24 -2.41
N TRP A 481 20.70 -13.74 -2.92
CA TRP A 481 22.03 -14.12 -2.49
C TRP A 481 22.77 -12.88 -1.99
N GLN A 482 23.03 -12.83 -0.70
CA GLN A 482 23.82 -11.78 -0.08
C GLN A 482 25.26 -12.25 0.09
N ILE A 483 26.23 -11.45 -0.42
CA ILE A 483 27.65 -11.74 -0.42
C ILE A 483 28.37 -10.71 0.45
N LYS A 484 29.14 -11.19 1.44
CA LYS A 484 29.95 -10.37 2.38
C LYS A 484 29.14 -9.25 3.06
N ARG A 485 27.82 -9.42 3.21
CA ARG A 485 26.89 -8.39 3.72
C ARG A 485 26.96 -7.05 2.97
N ARG A 486 27.56 -7.03 1.78
CA ARG A 486 27.82 -5.84 0.97
C ARG A 486 27.11 -5.87 -0.37
N TYR A 487 27.03 -7.03 -1.00
CA TYR A 487 26.41 -7.20 -2.30
C TYR A 487 25.17 -8.08 -2.14
N THR A 488 24.10 -7.71 -2.83
CA THR A 488 22.88 -8.51 -2.89
C THR A 488 22.53 -8.75 -4.35
N LEU A 489 22.47 -10.01 -4.74
CA LEU A 489 21.98 -10.45 -6.04
C LEU A 489 20.58 -11.01 -5.85
N MET A 490 19.66 -10.64 -6.73
CA MET A 490 18.30 -11.14 -6.74
C MET A 490 17.96 -11.70 -8.11
N ALA A 491 17.33 -12.87 -8.12
CA ALA A 491 16.72 -13.46 -9.29
C ALA A 491 15.27 -13.81 -8.97
N PHE A 492 14.39 -13.57 -9.90
CA PHE A 492 12.98 -13.89 -9.77
C PHE A 492 12.42 -14.45 -11.07
N ALA A 493 11.48 -15.36 -10.94
CA ALA A 493 10.70 -15.89 -12.04
C ALA A 493 9.22 -15.88 -11.64
N SER A 494 8.36 -15.46 -12.57
CA SER A 494 6.91 -15.43 -12.39
C SER A 494 6.23 -16.13 -13.55
N LEU A 495 5.36 -17.09 -13.24
CA LEU A 495 4.49 -17.76 -14.19
C LEU A 495 3.05 -17.29 -13.94
N LYS A 496 2.40 -16.73 -14.97
CA LYS A 496 1.05 -16.16 -14.90
C LYS A 496 0.18 -16.74 -16.01
N PRO A 497 -0.31 -17.99 -15.88
CA PRO A 497 -1.26 -18.53 -16.84
C PRO A 497 -2.56 -17.71 -16.82
N ASP A 498 -3.20 -17.58 -17.98
CA ASP A 498 -4.45 -16.83 -18.20
C ASP A 498 -4.37 -15.33 -17.81
N TYR A 499 -3.18 -14.75 -17.88
CA TYR A 499 -2.98 -13.32 -17.59
C TYR A 499 -3.68 -12.45 -18.63
N SER A 500 -4.52 -11.53 -18.17
CA SER A 500 -5.23 -10.58 -19.03
C SER A 500 -4.45 -9.27 -19.16
N VAL A 501 -4.49 -8.68 -20.36
CA VAL A 501 -3.85 -7.40 -20.67
C VAL A 501 -4.83 -6.47 -21.36
N GLN A 502 -4.62 -5.17 -21.19
CA GLN A 502 -5.32 -4.17 -21.98
C GLN A 502 -4.64 -4.02 -23.33
N LEU A 503 -5.42 -4.17 -24.41
CA LEU A 503 -4.93 -3.98 -25.76
C LEU A 503 -5.66 -2.81 -26.42
N PRO A 504 -4.92 -1.82 -26.97
CA PRO A 504 -5.51 -0.80 -27.80
C PRO A 504 -5.84 -1.36 -29.18
N TYR A 505 -6.99 -1.01 -29.72
CA TYR A 505 -7.34 -1.28 -31.11
C TYR A 505 -8.04 -0.06 -31.73
N GLN A 506 -7.93 0.07 -33.03
CA GLN A 506 -8.53 1.14 -33.80
C GLN A 506 -9.87 0.70 -34.38
N THR A 507 -10.94 1.43 -34.09
CA THR A 507 -12.20 1.36 -34.82
C THR A 507 -12.17 2.36 -35.99
N THR A 508 -13.26 2.45 -36.76
CA THR A 508 -13.31 3.33 -37.94
C THR A 508 -13.17 4.81 -37.61
N ASP A 509 -13.53 5.22 -36.40
CA ASP A 509 -13.56 6.62 -35.97
C ASP A 509 -12.91 6.86 -34.60
N ARG A 510 -12.53 5.79 -33.88
CA ARG A 510 -12.03 5.87 -32.51
C ARG A 510 -10.92 4.88 -32.23
N MET A 511 -10.10 5.23 -31.27
CA MET A 511 -9.21 4.28 -30.61
C MET A 511 -9.93 3.69 -29.40
N ALA A 512 -10.13 2.39 -29.37
CA ALA A 512 -10.68 1.68 -28.25
C ALA A 512 -9.59 0.86 -27.55
N VAL A 513 -9.70 0.74 -26.24
CA VAL A 513 -8.84 -0.12 -25.41
C VAL A 513 -9.73 -1.17 -24.77
N ILE A 514 -9.47 -2.42 -25.03
CA ILE A 514 -10.21 -3.53 -24.42
C ILE A 514 -9.32 -4.34 -23.48
N MET A 515 -9.95 -4.98 -22.52
CA MET A 515 -9.31 -5.99 -21.68
C MET A 515 -9.41 -7.35 -22.38
N LYS A 516 -8.28 -8.02 -22.60
CA LYS A 516 -8.20 -9.41 -23.11
C LYS A 516 -7.54 -10.31 -22.10
#